data_df26b4e21018a1594e62ec9cc397243c
#
_entry.id   df26b4e21018a1594e62ec9cc397243c
#
_cell.length_a   1.000
_cell.length_b   1.000
_cell.length_c   1.000
_cell.angle_alpha   90.00
_cell.angle_beta   90.00
_cell.angle_gamma   90.00
#
_symmetry.space_group_name_H-M   'P 1'
#
loop_
_entity.id
_entity.type
_entity.pdbx_description
1 polymer ?
#
loop_
_entity_poly.entity_id
_entity_poly.type
_entity_poly.pdbx_seq_one_letter_code
_entity_poly.pdbx_strand_id
1 'polypeptide(L)'
;MLGGELLIELPVKPPEKQMRNYGLKIKDQKFKYEKLPENFDLLDYDTQLQYAKEMYHLRHNGEWWIIKGQHVYVSGHAWFFFNFWILPEGCLPTFRMEAVEFYNAFEYAMWDDDCFGLLIIKARQEGGTQKVSSGLYDDGSRHKDVLIGMISYDEKIARSSFKKIVAGHNSMHEVFKPKTPKSNKVVKELEFTLPASFSTEDKAKNDWRGLE
;
A
#
# COMPACT_ATOMS: atom_id res chain seq x y z
N MET A 1 -12.56 -29.69 -14.03
CA MET A 1 -11.23 -29.07 -13.89
C MET A 1 -11.15 -27.96 -14.93
N LEU A 2 -11.34 -26.73 -14.53
CA LEU A 2 -11.12 -25.58 -15.38
C LEU A 2 -9.74 -25.03 -15.01
N GLY A 3 -8.71 -25.54 -15.67
CA GLY A 3 -7.37 -24.99 -15.63
C GLY A 3 -7.27 -23.84 -16.64
N GLY A 4 -7.98 -22.76 -16.39
CA GLY A 4 -7.71 -21.50 -17.07
C GLY A 4 -6.47 -20.87 -16.43
N GLU A 5 -5.41 -20.64 -17.20
CA GLU A 5 -4.35 -19.74 -16.78
C GLU A 5 -4.96 -18.35 -16.59
N LEU A 6 -4.81 -17.80 -15.40
CA LEU A 6 -5.22 -16.44 -15.09
C LEU A 6 -4.27 -15.49 -15.86
N LEU A 7 -4.68 -15.00 -17.00
CA LEU A 7 -3.94 -14.02 -17.78
C LEU A 7 -4.21 -12.64 -17.21
N ILE A 8 -3.35 -12.21 -16.28
CA ILE A 8 -3.37 -10.82 -15.78
C ILE A 8 -2.78 -9.92 -16.86
N GLU A 9 -3.56 -8.99 -17.36
CA GLU A 9 -3.10 -7.98 -18.30
C GLU A 9 -2.22 -6.96 -17.55
N LEU A 10 -0.91 -7.06 -17.75
CA LEU A 10 0.04 -6.14 -17.11
C LEU A 10 0.17 -4.84 -17.92
N PRO A 11 0.44 -3.71 -17.26
CA PRO A 11 0.71 -2.45 -17.94
C PRO A 11 1.87 -2.55 -18.94
N VAL A 12 1.83 -1.73 -19.96
CA VAL A 12 2.89 -1.69 -20.98
C VAL A 12 4.25 -1.47 -20.33
N LYS A 13 5.17 -2.38 -20.61
CA LYS A 13 6.51 -2.33 -20.06
C LYS A 13 7.32 -1.17 -20.68
N PRO A 14 7.83 -0.22 -19.87
CA PRO A 14 8.67 0.86 -20.36
C PRO A 14 10.06 0.36 -20.78
N PRO A 15 10.88 1.19 -21.46
CA PRO A 15 12.28 0.88 -21.71
C PRO A 15 13.06 0.66 -20.40
N GLU A 16 14.01 -0.28 -20.38
CA GLU A 16 14.79 -0.64 -19.17
C GLU A 16 15.44 0.55 -18.46
N LYS A 17 15.87 1.57 -19.21
CA LYS A 17 16.46 2.80 -18.66
C LYS A 17 15.52 3.59 -17.75
N GLN A 18 14.21 3.32 -17.83
CA GLN A 18 13.18 3.95 -16.99
C GLN A 18 12.76 3.06 -15.82
N MET A 19 13.28 1.84 -15.74
CA MET A 19 12.98 0.91 -14.66
C MET A 19 14.00 1.04 -13.53
N ARG A 20 13.55 0.80 -12.31
CA ARG A 20 14.46 0.66 -11.17
C ARG A 20 15.20 -0.65 -11.27
N ASN A 21 16.52 -0.59 -11.26
CA ASN A 21 17.38 -1.77 -11.32
C ASN A 21 17.96 -2.07 -9.93
N TYR A 22 17.52 -3.18 -9.34
CA TYR A 22 18.01 -3.66 -8.05
C TYR A 22 19.16 -4.67 -8.15
N GLY A 23 19.69 -4.89 -9.38
CA GLY A 23 20.87 -5.74 -9.64
C GLY A 23 20.63 -7.23 -9.39
N LEU A 24 21.73 -7.98 -9.35
CA LEU A 24 21.72 -9.45 -9.28
C LEU A 24 21.74 -10.03 -7.87
N LYS A 25 22.13 -9.26 -6.84
CA LYS A 25 22.33 -9.74 -5.47
C LYS A 25 21.19 -9.25 -4.55
N ILE A 26 20.12 -10.04 -4.42
CA ILE A 26 18.99 -9.69 -3.54
C ILE A 26 19.23 -10.06 -2.08
N LYS A 27 20.07 -11.05 -1.77
CA LYS A 27 20.20 -11.57 -0.42
C LYS A 27 20.71 -10.56 0.63
N ASP A 28 21.44 -9.53 0.19
CA ASP A 28 22.11 -8.60 1.10
C ASP A 28 21.74 -7.12 0.85
N GLN A 29 20.91 -6.84 -0.15
CA GLN A 29 20.46 -5.48 -0.40
C GLN A 29 19.26 -5.19 0.49
N LYS A 30 19.49 -4.39 1.52
CA LYS A 30 18.43 -3.54 2.04
C LYS A 30 17.99 -2.70 0.85
N PHE A 31 16.81 -3.00 0.29
CA PHE A 31 16.22 -2.18 -0.73
C PHE A 31 16.25 -0.75 -0.23
N LYS A 32 16.84 0.15 -0.98
CA LYS A 32 16.60 1.57 -0.77
C LYS A 32 15.22 1.83 -1.34
N TYR A 33 14.23 1.53 -0.54
CA TYR A 33 12.87 1.94 -0.84
C TYR A 33 12.87 3.45 -1.00
N GLU A 34 11.96 3.99 -1.77
CA GLU A 34 11.74 5.42 -1.80
C GLU A 34 11.42 5.90 -0.41
N LYS A 35 12.38 6.55 0.18
CA LYS A 35 12.14 7.28 1.41
C LYS A 35 11.73 8.68 1.02
N LEU A 36 10.80 9.23 1.76
CA LEU A 36 10.60 10.66 1.78
C LEU A 36 11.95 11.34 1.99
N PRO A 37 12.22 12.46 1.29
CA PRO A 37 13.39 13.27 1.57
C PRO A 37 13.48 13.55 3.07
N GLU A 38 14.67 13.45 3.67
CA GLU A 38 14.87 13.63 5.13
C GLU A 38 14.31 14.95 5.66
N ASN A 39 14.18 15.95 4.78
CA ASN A 39 13.68 17.29 5.10
C ASN A 39 12.36 17.60 4.39
N PHE A 40 11.51 16.60 4.16
CA PHE A 40 10.28 16.79 3.40
C PHE A 40 9.42 17.96 3.90
N ASP A 41 9.27 18.09 5.22
CA ASP A 41 8.47 19.14 5.84
C ASP A 41 9.09 20.56 5.69
N LEU A 42 10.37 20.65 5.34
CA LEU A 42 11.09 21.90 5.10
C LEU A 42 11.12 22.30 3.61
N LEU A 43 10.66 21.43 2.72
CA LEU A 43 10.56 21.73 1.30
C LEU A 43 9.43 22.75 1.06
N ASP A 44 9.58 23.54 0.00
CA ASP A 44 8.49 24.41 -0.45
C ASP A 44 7.26 23.58 -0.86
N TYR A 45 6.11 24.24 -0.82
CA TYR A 45 4.81 23.57 -1.08
C TYR A 45 4.75 22.92 -2.47
N ASP A 46 5.28 23.58 -3.50
CA ASP A 46 5.20 23.06 -4.87
C ASP A 46 6.04 21.77 -5.02
N THR A 47 7.22 21.77 -4.42
CA THR A 47 8.09 20.58 -4.37
C THR A 47 7.45 19.44 -3.59
N GLN A 48 6.84 19.73 -2.43
CA GLN A 48 6.08 18.72 -1.66
C GLN A 48 4.92 18.16 -2.47
N LEU A 49 4.15 19.01 -3.13
CA LEU A 49 3.01 18.64 -3.94
C LEU A 49 3.42 17.77 -5.14
N GLN A 50 4.50 18.17 -5.83
CA GLN A 50 5.01 17.39 -6.97
C GLN A 50 5.45 15.99 -6.52
N TYR A 51 6.20 15.91 -5.44
CA TYR A 51 6.62 14.64 -4.86
C TYR A 51 5.43 13.78 -4.46
N ALA A 52 4.44 14.37 -3.77
CA ALA A 52 3.23 13.66 -3.38
C ALA A 52 2.48 13.10 -4.60
N LYS A 53 2.29 13.89 -5.65
CA LYS A 53 1.64 13.44 -6.89
C LYS A 53 2.36 12.26 -7.53
N GLU A 54 3.71 12.30 -7.56
CA GLU A 54 4.49 11.18 -8.08
C GLU A 54 4.33 9.92 -7.22
N MET A 55 4.39 10.04 -5.90
CA MET A 55 4.21 8.93 -4.98
C MET A 55 2.79 8.35 -5.04
N TYR A 56 1.77 9.20 -5.15
CA TYR A 56 0.39 8.74 -5.35
C TYR A 56 0.20 8.06 -6.70
N HIS A 57 0.83 8.58 -7.76
CA HIS A 57 0.82 7.91 -9.06
C HIS A 57 1.42 6.49 -8.99
N LEU A 58 2.57 6.32 -8.32
CA LEU A 58 3.20 5.01 -8.14
C LEU A 58 2.39 4.10 -7.22
N ARG A 59 1.79 4.65 -6.19
CA ARG A 59 0.88 3.94 -5.28
C ARG A 59 -0.37 3.41 -6.00
N HIS A 60 -0.81 4.10 -7.03
CA HIS A 60 -2.01 3.73 -7.80
C HIS A 60 -1.68 2.78 -8.95
N ASN A 61 -0.63 3.08 -9.69
CA ASN A 61 -0.32 2.38 -10.94
C ASN A 61 0.80 1.36 -10.82
N GLY A 62 1.56 1.36 -9.71
CA GLY A 62 2.76 0.54 -9.60
C GLY A 62 3.87 0.95 -10.57
N GLU A 63 4.88 0.11 -10.69
CA GLU A 63 6.00 0.33 -11.61
C GLU A 63 6.69 -0.97 -12.00
N TRP A 64 7.47 -0.94 -13.08
CA TRP A 64 8.32 -2.05 -13.49
C TRP A 64 9.70 -1.96 -12.85
N TRP A 65 10.13 -3.07 -12.24
CA TRP A 65 11.46 -3.21 -11.64
C TRP A 65 12.30 -4.24 -12.39
N ILE A 66 13.61 -4.06 -12.37
CA ILE A 66 14.57 -5.09 -12.79
C ILE A 66 15.14 -5.74 -11.54
N ILE A 67 14.83 -7.00 -11.33
CA ILE A 67 15.25 -7.77 -10.15
C ILE A 67 15.98 -9.01 -10.63
N LYS A 68 17.25 -9.13 -10.30
CA LYS A 68 18.12 -10.22 -10.79
C LYS A 68 18.11 -10.36 -12.32
N GLY A 69 18.03 -9.26 -13.03
CA GLY A 69 17.94 -9.25 -14.49
C GLY A 69 16.56 -9.63 -15.05
N GLN A 70 15.58 -9.88 -14.21
CA GLN A 70 14.20 -10.13 -14.64
C GLN A 70 13.35 -8.87 -14.51
N HIS A 71 12.49 -8.65 -15.49
CA HIS A 71 11.51 -7.58 -15.43
C HIS A 71 10.30 -8.03 -14.60
N VAL A 72 10.02 -7.32 -13.53
CA VAL A 72 8.94 -7.62 -12.61
C VAL A 72 8.03 -6.40 -12.50
N TYR A 73 6.75 -6.57 -12.78
CA TYR A 73 5.77 -5.54 -12.48
C TYR A 73 5.38 -5.62 -11.00
N VAL A 74 5.54 -4.50 -10.32
CA VAL A 74 5.18 -4.32 -8.93
C VAL A 74 3.95 -3.44 -8.90
N SER A 75 2.80 -4.01 -8.61
CA SER A 75 1.52 -3.32 -8.58
C SER A 75 1.48 -2.22 -7.52
N GLY A 76 0.50 -1.33 -7.58
CA GLY A 76 0.39 -0.20 -6.67
C GLY A 76 0.36 -0.61 -5.20
N HIS A 77 -0.40 -1.63 -4.84
CA HIS A 77 -0.44 -2.17 -3.48
C HIS A 77 0.89 -2.82 -3.07
N ALA A 78 1.55 -3.58 -3.97
CA ALA A 78 2.85 -4.14 -3.71
C ALA A 78 3.90 -3.04 -3.50
N TRP A 79 3.87 -2.01 -4.35
CA TRP A 79 4.75 -0.86 -4.25
C TRP A 79 4.57 -0.14 -2.92
N PHE A 80 3.31 0.13 -2.50
CA PHE A 80 3.00 0.73 -1.21
C PHE A 80 3.48 -0.14 -0.06
N PHE A 81 3.23 -1.45 -0.10
CA PHE A 81 3.68 -2.38 0.93
C PHE A 81 5.19 -2.34 1.14
N PHE A 82 5.97 -2.41 0.06
CA PHE A 82 7.43 -2.43 0.17
C PHE A 82 8.05 -1.09 0.55
N ASN A 83 7.44 0.02 0.17
CA ASN A 83 8.05 1.33 0.33
C ASN A 83 7.56 2.09 1.57
N PHE A 84 6.33 1.84 2.05
CA PHE A 84 5.70 2.66 3.10
C PHE A 84 5.07 1.87 4.24
N TRP A 85 4.78 0.59 4.06
CA TRP A 85 4.18 -0.18 5.14
C TRP A 85 5.22 -0.56 6.20
N ILE A 86 5.09 -0.01 7.41
CA ILE A 86 6.00 -0.32 8.51
C ILE A 86 5.48 -1.53 9.28
N LEU A 87 6.32 -2.56 9.38
CA LEU A 87 6.04 -3.74 10.18
C LEU A 87 6.09 -3.42 11.68
N PRO A 88 5.48 -4.24 12.55
CA PRO A 88 5.52 -4.04 14.00
C PRO A 88 6.94 -3.91 14.58
N GLU A 89 7.93 -4.48 13.94
CA GLU A 89 9.34 -4.42 14.30
C GLU A 89 9.99 -3.07 13.93
N GLY A 90 9.23 -2.12 13.37
CA GLY A 90 9.71 -0.80 12.99
C GLY A 90 10.55 -0.77 11.71
N CYS A 91 10.43 -1.80 10.87
CA CYS A 91 11.16 -1.88 9.60
C CYS A 91 10.21 -2.06 8.41
N LEU A 92 10.70 -1.76 7.21
CA LEU A 92 10.01 -2.07 5.97
C LEU A 92 10.06 -3.57 5.68
N PRO A 93 9.06 -4.11 4.95
CA PRO A 93 9.06 -5.51 4.55
C PRO A 93 10.27 -5.83 3.66
N THR A 94 10.84 -7.00 3.83
CA THR A 94 11.83 -7.52 2.89
C THR A 94 11.14 -7.92 1.60
N PHE A 95 11.76 -7.58 0.46
CA PHE A 95 11.25 -7.97 -0.84
C PHE A 95 11.14 -9.50 -0.96
N ARG A 96 9.98 -9.96 -1.40
CA ARG A 96 9.71 -11.35 -1.74
C ARG A 96 8.80 -11.41 -2.96
N MET A 97 9.12 -12.28 -3.91
CA MET A 97 8.31 -12.44 -5.13
C MET A 97 6.87 -12.86 -4.80
N GLU A 98 6.69 -13.69 -3.79
CA GLU A 98 5.37 -14.14 -3.34
C GLU A 98 4.49 -13.00 -2.82
N ALA A 99 5.08 -11.87 -2.42
CA ALA A 99 4.31 -10.68 -2.07
C ALA A 99 3.88 -9.91 -3.33
N VAL A 100 4.72 -9.85 -4.35
CA VAL A 100 4.35 -9.27 -5.65
C VAL A 100 3.21 -10.06 -6.28
N GLU A 101 3.34 -11.38 -6.35
CA GLU A 101 2.31 -12.29 -6.89
C GLU A 101 1.00 -12.17 -6.12
N PHE A 102 1.08 -12.08 -4.77
CA PHE A 102 -0.08 -11.86 -3.93
C PHE A 102 -0.84 -10.58 -4.30
N TYR A 103 -0.14 -9.45 -4.42
CA TYR A 103 -0.79 -8.18 -4.70
C TYR A 103 -1.26 -8.07 -6.15
N ASN A 104 -0.53 -8.64 -7.10
CA ASN A 104 -1.00 -8.70 -8.49
C ASN A 104 -2.31 -9.51 -8.58
N ALA A 105 -2.41 -10.65 -7.89
CA ALA A 105 -3.65 -11.42 -7.82
C ALA A 105 -4.76 -10.69 -7.04
N PHE A 106 -4.40 -9.95 -5.99
CA PHE A 106 -5.34 -9.15 -5.20
C PHE A 106 -5.94 -8.03 -6.04
N GLU A 107 -5.12 -7.26 -6.75
CA GLU A 107 -5.59 -6.20 -7.64
C GLU A 107 -6.43 -6.75 -8.79
N TYR A 108 -5.98 -7.84 -9.41
CA TYR A 108 -6.79 -8.50 -10.44
C TYR A 108 -8.19 -8.87 -9.92
N ALA A 109 -8.26 -9.50 -8.74
CA ALA A 109 -9.53 -9.89 -8.15
C ALA A 109 -10.44 -8.71 -7.80
N MET A 110 -9.87 -7.52 -7.55
CA MET A 110 -10.63 -6.29 -7.29
C MET A 110 -11.16 -5.62 -8.56
N TRP A 111 -10.44 -5.77 -9.69
CA TRP A 111 -10.78 -5.10 -10.94
C TRP A 111 -11.62 -5.97 -11.89
N ASP A 112 -11.71 -7.27 -11.64
CA ASP A 112 -12.48 -8.21 -12.45
C ASP A 112 -13.91 -8.31 -11.89
N ASP A 113 -14.88 -7.77 -12.61
CA ASP A 113 -16.30 -7.78 -12.25
C ASP A 113 -16.88 -9.20 -12.09
N ASP A 114 -16.25 -10.20 -12.71
CA ASP A 114 -16.63 -11.60 -12.61
C ASP A 114 -15.97 -12.32 -11.41
N CYS A 115 -15.05 -11.64 -10.72
CA CYS A 115 -14.34 -12.20 -9.56
C CYS A 115 -15.03 -11.87 -8.24
N PHE A 116 -15.59 -12.88 -7.59
CA PHE A 116 -16.28 -12.73 -6.29
C PHE A 116 -15.36 -12.73 -5.08
N GLY A 117 -14.06 -12.91 -5.27
CA GLY A 117 -13.09 -12.91 -4.19
C GLY A 117 -11.83 -13.71 -4.48
N LEU A 118 -10.87 -13.62 -3.56
CA LEU A 118 -9.58 -14.28 -3.64
C LEU A 118 -9.41 -15.28 -2.49
N LEU A 119 -9.26 -16.57 -2.81
CA LEU A 119 -8.93 -17.61 -1.84
C LEU A 119 -7.42 -17.84 -1.82
N ILE A 120 -6.79 -17.55 -0.68
CA ILE A 120 -5.34 -17.68 -0.52
C ILE A 120 -5.03 -18.86 0.39
N ILE A 121 -4.37 -19.87 -0.17
CA ILE A 121 -3.84 -21.02 0.57
C ILE A 121 -2.33 -20.77 0.75
N LYS A 122 -1.88 -20.71 2.00
CA LYS A 122 -0.48 -20.40 2.33
C LYS A 122 0.02 -21.20 3.51
N ALA A 123 1.33 -21.38 3.60
CA ALA A 123 1.97 -21.92 4.77
C ALA A 123 1.89 -20.95 5.97
N ARG A 124 2.12 -21.48 7.16
CA ARG A 124 2.16 -20.69 8.39
C ARG A 124 3.35 -19.74 8.37
N GLN A 125 3.20 -18.54 8.91
CA GLN A 125 4.26 -17.51 9.08
C GLN A 125 4.79 -16.83 7.81
N GLU A 126 4.09 -16.89 6.69
CA GLU A 126 4.46 -16.18 5.45
C GLU A 126 4.04 -14.69 5.39
N GLY A 127 3.74 -14.09 6.52
CA GLY A 127 3.40 -12.66 6.59
C GLY A 127 2.05 -12.30 5.94
N GLY A 128 1.19 -13.27 5.61
CA GLY A 128 -0.07 -13.04 4.91
C GLY A 128 -0.98 -12.01 5.60
N THR A 129 -1.08 -12.03 6.93
CA THR A 129 -1.87 -11.04 7.67
C THR A 129 -1.33 -9.60 7.48
N GLN A 130 -0.02 -9.41 7.38
CA GLN A 130 0.56 -8.09 7.12
C GLN A 130 0.27 -7.63 5.70
N LYS A 131 0.36 -8.52 4.72
CA LYS A 131 0.01 -8.21 3.32
C LYS A 131 -1.47 -7.80 3.21
N VAL A 132 -2.39 -8.59 3.78
CA VAL A 132 -3.82 -8.25 3.80
C VAL A 132 -4.06 -6.93 4.54
N SER A 133 -3.46 -6.73 5.72
CA SER A 133 -3.63 -5.49 6.50
C SER A 133 -3.15 -4.25 5.73
N SER A 134 -2.03 -4.37 5.02
CA SER A 134 -1.52 -3.29 4.17
C SER A 134 -2.46 -2.99 2.99
N GLY A 135 -2.93 -4.02 2.28
CA GLY A 135 -3.88 -3.84 1.17
C GLY A 135 -5.18 -3.18 1.62
N LEU A 136 -5.79 -3.68 2.70
CA LEU A 136 -7.02 -3.09 3.24
C LEU A 136 -6.82 -1.63 3.71
N TYR A 137 -5.68 -1.33 4.33
CA TYR A 137 -5.35 0.04 4.70
C TYR A 137 -5.15 0.92 3.47
N ASP A 138 -4.44 0.40 2.48
CA ASP A 138 -4.15 1.10 1.24
C ASP A 138 -5.46 1.50 0.53
N ASP A 139 -6.38 0.57 0.35
CA ASP A 139 -7.69 0.84 -0.25
C ASP A 139 -8.52 1.82 0.57
N GLY A 140 -8.66 1.56 1.87
CA GLY A 140 -9.45 2.43 2.75
C GLY A 140 -8.89 3.84 2.87
N SER A 141 -7.59 4.04 2.63
CA SER A 141 -6.95 5.35 2.70
C SER A 141 -6.90 6.11 1.38
N ARG A 142 -7.24 5.45 0.25
CA ARG A 142 -7.25 6.05 -1.09
C ARG A 142 -8.64 6.46 -1.56
N HIS A 143 -9.67 5.76 -1.12
CA HIS A 143 -11.01 5.91 -1.67
C HIS A 143 -11.96 6.57 -0.66
N LYS A 144 -12.80 7.47 -1.14
CA LYS A 144 -13.91 8.04 -0.36
C LYS A 144 -15.05 7.02 -0.27
N ASP A 145 -15.80 7.12 0.81
CA ASP A 145 -17.04 6.38 1.00
C ASP A 145 -16.88 4.84 0.93
N VAL A 146 -15.67 4.36 1.21
CA VAL A 146 -15.35 2.93 1.24
C VAL A 146 -15.45 2.40 2.66
N LEU A 147 -16.19 1.32 2.83
CA LEU A 147 -16.24 0.55 4.07
C LEU A 147 -15.49 -0.77 3.89
N ILE A 148 -14.42 -0.95 4.67
CA ILE A 148 -13.61 -2.16 4.65
C ILE A 148 -13.81 -2.92 5.95
N GLY A 149 -14.20 -4.20 5.83
CA GLY A 149 -14.42 -5.09 6.96
C GLY A 149 -13.39 -6.22 7.05
N MET A 150 -13.01 -6.60 8.27
CA MET A 150 -12.21 -7.77 8.53
C MET A 150 -12.98 -8.72 9.45
N ILE A 151 -13.23 -9.93 8.96
CA ILE A 151 -13.97 -10.99 9.69
C ILE A 151 -13.03 -12.15 9.99
N SER A 152 -13.18 -12.74 11.17
CA SER A 152 -12.48 -13.97 11.56
C SER A 152 -13.43 -14.85 12.35
N TYR A 153 -13.10 -16.14 12.46
CA TYR A 153 -13.85 -17.08 13.29
C TYR A 153 -13.75 -16.78 14.80
N ASP A 154 -12.77 -16.02 15.22
CA ASP A 154 -12.56 -15.61 16.61
C ASP A 154 -12.31 -14.09 16.69
N GLU A 155 -13.04 -13.45 17.61
CA GLU A 155 -12.92 -12.00 17.81
C GLU A 155 -11.52 -11.55 18.21
N LYS A 156 -10.78 -12.35 19.00
CA LYS A 156 -9.41 -12.03 19.41
C LYS A 156 -8.48 -12.00 18.21
N ILE A 157 -8.68 -12.90 17.25
CA ILE A 157 -7.88 -12.96 16.02
C ILE A 157 -8.22 -11.78 15.12
N ALA A 158 -9.52 -11.46 14.95
CA ALA A 158 -9.94 -10.28 14.20
C ALA A 158 -9.33 -9.00 14.81
N ARG A 159 -9.43 -8.81 16.12
CA ARG A 159 -8.82 -7.67 16.82
C ARG A 159 -7.29 -7.64 16.71
N SER A 160 -6.63 -8.79 16.78
CA SER A 160 -5.17 -8.87 16.61
C SER A 160 -4.74 -8.47 15.20
N SER A 161 -5.52 -8.84 14.20
CA SER A 161 -5.28 -8.45 12.81
C SER A 161 -5.54 -6.96 12.59
N PHE A 162 -6.63 -6.44 13.15
CA PHE A 162 -6.94 -5.01 13.10
C PHE A 162 -5.87 -4.13 13.77
N LYS A 163 -5.30 -4.58 14.89
CA LYS A 163 -4.17 -3.87 15.54
C LYS A 163 -2.98 -3.67 14.61
N LYS A 164 -2.77 -4.53 13.61
CA LYS A 164 -1.70 -4.35 12.62
C LYS A 164 -2.01 -3.20 11.67
N ILE A 165 -3.28 -3.04 11.29
CA ILE A 165 -3.73 -1.89 10.48
C ILE A 165 -3.50 -0.59 11.26
N VAL A 166 -3.91 -0.57 12.53
CA VAL A 166 -3.71 0.60 13.42
C VAL A 166 -2.22 0.92 13.61
N ALA A 167 -1.39 -0.10 13.82
CA ALA A 167 0.05 0.09 13.95
C ALA A 167 0.66 0.65 12.65
N GLY A 168 0.26 0.13 11.49
CA GLY A 168 0.66 0.66 10.18
C GLY A 168 0.23 2.12 10.01
N HIS A 169 -1.02 2.45 10.33
CA HIS A 169 -1.51 3.83 10.30
C HIS A 169 -0.69 4.77 11.21
N ASN A 170 -0.41 4.35 12.44
CA ASN A 170 0.34 5.18 13.39
C ASN A 170 1.80 5.42 12.96
N SER A 171 2.38 4.47 12.24
CA SER A 171 3.75 4.55 11.71
C SER A 171 3.81 5.15 10.32
N MET A 172 2.66 5.42 9.70
CA MET A 172 2.58 5.95 8.34
C MET A 172 3.07 7.39 8.31
N HIS A 173 3.82 7.71 7.27
CA HIS A 173 4.24 9.09 7.02
C HIS A 173 3.03 9.98 6.70
N GLU A 174 3.09 11.24 7.15
CA GLU A 174 2.00 12.20 7.03
C GLU A 174 1.49 12.40 5.59
N VAL A 175 2.35 12.23 4.58
CA VAL A 175 1.97 12.28 3.16
C VAL A 175 0.88 11.27 2.81
N PHE A 176 0.94 10.07 3.38
CA PHE A 176 0.01 8.97 3.09
C PHE A 176 -0.94 8.67 4.26
N LYS A 177 -0.90 9.50 5.30
CA LYS A 177 -1.68 9.30 6.49
C LYS A 177 -2.96 10.13 6.44
N PRO A 178 -4.12 9.53 6.18
CA PRO A 178 -5.38 10.25 6.27
C PRO A 178 -5.60 10.75 7.69
N LYS A 179 -6.26 11.89 7.80
CA LYS A 179 -6.61 12.42 9.11
C LYS A 179 -7.74 11.60 9.73
N THR A 180 -7.59 11.32 11.02
CA THR A 180 -8.63 10.68 11.83
C THR A 180 -9.32 11.69 12.70
N PRO A 181 -10.62 11.54 13.00
CA PRO A 181 -11.30 12.39 13.96
C PRO A 181 -10.61 12.36 15.32
N LYS A 182 -10.48 13.52 15.98
CA LYS A 182 -9.82 13.64 17.30
C LYS A 182 -10.44 12.78 18.40
N SER A 183 -11.67 12.33 18.23
CA SER A 183 -12.44 11.56 19.21
C SER A 183 -12.28 10.05 19.13
N ASN A 184 -11.58 9.52 18.12
CA ASN A 184 -11.52 8.08 17.92
C ASN A 184 -10.52 7.41 18.85
N LYS A 185 -11.04 6.74 19.87
CA LYS A 185 -10.32 5.62 20.49
C LYS A 185 -10.40 4.46 19.49
N VAL A 186 -9.36 4.31 18.67
CA VAL A 186 -9.25 3.28 17.64
C VAL A 186 -9.14 1.90 18.29
N VAL A 187 -10.28 1.32 18.66
CA VAL A 187 -10.36 -0.01 19.28
C VAL A 187 -10.94 -1.04 18.30
N LYS A 188 -11.95 -0.63 17.52
CA LYS A 188 -12.67 -1.52 16.61
C LYS A 188 -12.80 -0.96 15.19
N GLU A 189 -12.70 0.36 15.04
CA GLU A 189 -12.91 1.07 13.79
C GLU A 189 -11.80 2.10 13.60
N LEU A 190 -11.35 2.24 12.37
CA LEU A 190 -10.44 3.29 11.93
C LEU A 190 -11.18 4.07 10.85
N GLU A 191 -11.61 5.27 11.22
CA GLU A 191 -12.35 6.16 10.34
C GLU A 191 -11.40 7.25 9.81
N PHE A 192 -11.48 7.49 8.51
CA PHE A 192 -10.76 8.57 7.85
C PHE A 192 -11.77 9.62 7.41
N THR A 193 -11.65 10.81 7.94
CA THR A 193 -12.53 11.91 7.56
C THR A 193 -11.74 13.19 7.39
N LEU A 194 -12.21 14.04 6.50
CA LEU A 194 -11.81 15.44 6.50
C LEU A 194 -12.64 16.13 7.57
N PRO A 195 -12.06 16.71 8.63
CA PRO A 195 -12.82 17.47 9.61
C PRO A 195 -13.60 18.59 8.94
N ALA A 196 -14.89 18.68 9.24
CA ALA A 196 -15.78 19.73 8.71
C ALA A 196 -15.30 21.16 9.02
N SER A 197 -14.42 21.31 10.01
CA SER A 197 -13.85 22.56 10.49
C SER A 197 -12.59 23.02 9.75
N PHE A 198 -12.14 22.32 8.70
CA PHE A 198 -11.01 22.84 7.93
C PHE A 198 -11.38 24.10 7.17
N SER A 199 -10.52 25.13 7.30
CA SER A 199 -10.59 26.31 6.46
C SER A 199 -10.42 25.91 4.98
N THR A 200 -10.87 26.77 4.08
CA THR A 200 -10.69 26.56 2.65
C THR A 200 -9.20 26.41 2.28
N GLU A 201 -8.33 27.16 2.98
CA GLU A 201 -6.87 27.07 2.81
C GLU A 201 -6.31 25.72 3.31
N ASP A 202 -6.80 25.22 4.45
CA ASP A 202 -6.37 23.92 4.95
C ASP A 202 -6.87 22.77 4.08
N LYS A 203 -8.04 22.92 3.46
CA LYS A 203 -8.54 21.98 2.46
C LYS A 203 -7.65 21.97 1.23
N ALA A 204 -7.29 23.14 0.70
CA ALA A 204 -6.39 23.24 -0.45
C ALA A 204 -4.99 22.69 -0.17
N LYS A 205 -4.41 23.00 1.00
CA LYS A 205 -3.12 22.46 1.43
C LYS A 205 -3.11 20.96 1.69
N ASN A 206 -4.26 20.35 1.94
CA ASN A 206 -4.38 18.91 2.20
C ASN A 206 -5.02 18.14 1.04
N ASP A 207 -5.30 18.81 -0.06
CA ASP A 207 -5.97 18.21 -1.24
C ASP A 207 -5.16 17.05 -1.86
N TRP A 208 -3.85 17.07 -1.72
CA TRP A 208 -2.96 16.00 -2.14
C TRP A 208 -2.77 14.88 -1.10
N ARG A 209 -3.26 15.03 0.12
CA ARG A 209 -3.16 14.04 1.21
C ARG A 209 -4.33 13.04 1.18
N GLY A 210 -4.80 12.76 0.01
CA GLY A 210 -5.54 11.60 -0.42
C GLY A 210 -6.75 11.22 0.40
N LEU A 211 -7.85 11.73 0.01
CA LEU A 211 -9.13 11.08 -0.13
C LEU A 211 -9.73 11.72 -1.37
N GLU A 212 -9.59 11.09 -2.50
CA GLU A 212 -10.32 11.46 -3.71
C GLU A 212 -11.81 11.30 -3.54
#